data_ea98c9c3621efe66e38702a98f4955eb
#
_entry.id   ea98c9c3621efe66e38702a98f4955eb
#
_cell.length_a   1.000
_cell.length_b   1.000
_cell.length_c   1.000
_cell.angle_alpha   90.00
_cell.angle_beta   90.00
_cell.angle_gamma   90.00
#
_symmetry.space_group_name_H-M   'P 1'
#
loop_
_entity.id
_entity.type
_entity.pdbx_description
1 polymer ?
#
loop_
_entity_poly.entity_id
_entity_poly.type
_entity_poly.pdbx_seq_one_letter_code
_entity_poly.pdbx_strand_id
1 'polypeptide(L)'
;HFQHGKYNQKIHQFHRILKKYPKVNFIGHAQTWWGNIDRNHQQAVMYPKGKVTPGGITDRLLSEYPNVYGDLSAGSGNNSLSRDEEHTRGFLARHQNKLLFGSDCNDTVGSGPRCVGARTIGLIRKLSPSKSIERKILYENARQLLKLNPTS
;
A
#
# COMPACT_ATOMS: atom_id res chain seq x y z
N HIS A 1 -9.39 -3.36 -5.84
CA HIS A 1 -8.58 -3.00 -7.01
C HIS A 1 -9.08 -1.71 -7.62
N PHE A 2 -8.22 -0.70 -7.71
CA PHE A 2 -8.51 0.61 -8.30
C PHE A 2 -7.58 0.87 -9.49
N GLN A 3 -8.15 0.93 -10.69
CA GLN A 3 -7.38 1.15 -11.91
C GLN A 3 -8.14 2.06 -12.87
N HIS A 4 -7.52 3.18 -13.23
CA HIS A 4 -8.10 4.16 -14.16
C HIS A 4 -8.48 3.52 -15.49
N GLY A 5 -9.65 3.85 -16.01
CA GLY A 5 -10.19 3.31 -17.26
C GLY A 5 -10.70 1.86 -17.19
N LYS A 6 -10.52 1.12 -16.07
CA LYS A 6 -10.90 -0.30 -15.96
C LYS A 6 -11.76 -0.61 -14.73
N TYR A 7 -11.25 -0.42 -13.51
CA TYR A 7 -11.89 -0.90 -12.29
C TYR A 7 -12.02 0.20 -11.23
N ASN A 8 -13.20 0.27 -10.59
CA ASN A 8 -13.46 1.12 -9.41
C ASN A 8 -12.94 2.56 -9.54
N GLN A 9 -13.32 3.25 -10.63
CA GLN A 9 -12.70 4.53 -11.02
C GLN A 9 -12.99 5.70 -10.08
N LYS A 10 -13.96 5.59 -9.18
CA LYS A 10 -14.39 6.70 -8.31
C LYS A 10 -13.78 6.61 -6.91
N ILE A 11 -12.46 6.56 -6.80
CA ILE A 11 -11.77 6.44 -5.50
C ILE A 11 -12.18 7.55 -4.51
N HIS A 12 -12.48 8.76 -4.99
CA HIS A 12 -12.95 9.88 -4.16
C HIS A 12 -14.30 9.61 -3.46
N GLN A 13 -15.07 8.64 -3.94
CA GLN A 13 -16.35 8.23 -3.32
C GLN A 13 -16.18 7.00 -2.40
N PHE A 14 -15.01 6.39 -2.33
CA PHE A 14 -14.80 5.16 -1.59
C PHE A 14 -15.08 5.31 -0.09
N HIS A 15 -14.88 6.50 0.46
CA HIS A 15 -15.23 6.82 1.85
C HIS A 15 -16.69 6.49 2.19
N ARG A 16 -17.62 6.60 1.22
CA ARG A 16 -19.04 6.26 1.43
C ARG A 16 -19.23 4.77 1.69
N ILE A 17 -18.47 3.93 1.00
CA ILE A 17 -18.50 2.46 1.18
C ILE A 17 -17.90 2.09 2.54
N LEU A 18 -16.78 2.70 2.91
CA LEU A 18 -16.13 2.47 4.21
C LEU A 18 -17.07 2.79 5.38
N LYS A 19 -17.80 3.92 5.30
CA LYS A 19 -18.80 4.32 6.28
C LYS A 19 -20.01 3.38 6.31
N LYS A 20 -20.49 2.94 5.14
CA LYS A 20 -21.66 2.08 5.03
C LYS A 20 -21.42 0.68 5.60
N TYR A 21 -20.17 0.19 5.51
CA TYR A 21 -19.80 -1.16 5.93
C TYR A 21 -18.65 -1.14 6.94
N PRO A 22 -18.84 -0.59 8.15
CA PRO A 22 -17.75 -0.38 9.12
C PRO A 22 -17.16 -1.67 9.68
N LYS A 23 -17.89 -2.80 9.59
CA LYS A 23 -17.44 -4.12 10.03
C LYS A 23 -16.73 -4.93 8.96
N VAL A 24 -16.66 -4.41 7.72
CA VAL A 24 -15.96 -5.04 6.59
C VAL A 24 -14.59 -4.41 6.44
N ASN A 25 -13.54 -5.22 6.43
CA ASN A 25 -12.19 -4.76 6.11
C ASN A 25 -12.01 -4.67 4.59
N PHE A 26 -11.50 -3.54 4.12
CA PHE A 26 -11.22 -3.28 2.72
C PHE A 26 -9.72 -3.16 2.52
N ILE A 27 -9.20 -3.84 1.51
CA ILE A 27 -7.78 -3.78 1.14
C ILE A 27 -7.64 -3.05 -0.19
N GLY A 28 -7.07 -1.85 -0.16
CA GLY A 28 -6.79 -1.04 -1.34
C GLY A 28 -5.58 -1.53 -2.11
N HIS A 29 -5.72 -1.61 -3.44
CA HIS A 29 -4.69 -2.17 -4.32
C HIS A 29 -4.70 -1.48 -5.70
N ALA A 30 -3.60 -1.61 -6.43
CA ALA A 30 -3.34 -1.18 -7.80
C ALA A 30 -3.03 0.31 -8.00
N GLN A 31 -2.86 0.70 -9.27
CA GLN A 31 -2.23 1.96 -9.67
C GLN A 31 -2.96 3.20 -9.17
N THR A 32 -4.28 3.24 -9.29
CA THR A 32 -5.07 4.38 -8.82
C THR A 32 -5.03 4.50 -7.30
N TRP A 33 -5.07 3.37 -6.57
CA TRP A 33 -4.91 3.39 -5.12
C TRP A 33 -3.57 4.01 -4.73
N TRP A 34 -2.47 3.49 -5.25
CA TRP A 34 -1.13 3.92 -4.88
C TRP A 34 -0.71 5.26 -5.51
N GLY A 35 -1.24 5.64 -6.66
CA GLY A 35 -1.03 6.97 -7.23
C GLY A 35 -1.60 8.07 -6.33
N ASN A 36 -2.78 7.83 -5.74
CA ASN A 36 -3.50 8.78 -4.89
C ASN A 36 -2.94 8.94 -3.46
N ILE A 37 -1.76 8.44 -3.13
CA ILE A 37 -0.97 8.94 -1.98
C ILE A 37 -0.55 10.39 -2.20
N ASP A 38 -0.47 10.81 -3.46
CA ASP A 38 -0.13 12.15 -3.91
C ASP A 38 -1.40 12.98 -4.13
N ARG A 39 -1.49 14.16 -3.51
CA ARG A 39 -2.62 15.09 -3.70
C ARG A 39 -2.79 15.51 -5.15
N ASN A 40 -1.68 15.63 -5.87
CA ASN A 40 -1.64 16.12 -7.25
C ASN A 40 -1.66 14.99 -8.30
N HIS A 41 -2.02 13.75 -7.89
CA HIS A 41 -2.00 12.60 -8.78
C HIS A 41 -2.93 12.78 -9.98
N GLN A 42 -2.36 12.59 -11.17
CA GLN A 42 -3.12 12.53 -12.42
C GLN A 42 -3.56 11.09 -12.68
N GLN A 43 -4.86 10.84 -12.69
CA GLN A 43 -5.44 9.49 -12.72
C GLN A 43 -4.99 8.62 -13.91
N ALA A 44 -4.65 9.23 -15.04
CA ALA A 44 -4.16 8.53 -16.22
C ALA A 44 -2.71 8.04 -16.07
N VAL A 45 -1.93 8.57 -15.12
CA VAL A 45 -0.54 8.20 -14.89
C VAL A 45 -0.45 7.02 -13.95
N MET A 46 -0.31 5.82 -14.48
CA MET A 46 -0.34 4.58 -13.68
C MET A 46 0.86 4.42 -12.73
N TYR A 47 2.04 4.87 -13.14
CA TYR A 47 3.28 4.77 -12.36
C TYR A 47 3.96 6.14 -12.29
N PRO A 48 3.44 7.04 -11.44
CA PRO A 48 3.99 8.40 -11.33
C PRO A 48 5.41 8.39 -10.80
N LYS A 49 6.21 9.35 -11.26
CA LYS A 49 7.60 9.55 -10.85
C LYS A 49 7.73 10.84 -10.02
N GLY A 50 8.82 10.95 -9.27
CA GLY A 50 9.15 12.15 -8.50
C GLY A 50 8.44 12.29 -7.17
N LYS A 51 8.54 13.46 -6.57
CA LYS A 51 8.07 13.76 -5.22
C LYS A 51 6.56 13.58 -5.05
N VAL A 52 6.17 13.22 -3.85
CA VAL A 52 4.77 13.08 -3.41
C VAL A 52 4.33 14.35 -2.72
N THR A 53 3.28 14.99 -3.21
CA THR A 53 2.62 16.07 -2.46
C THR A 53 1.71 15.47 -1.38
N PRO A 54 1.98 15.73 -0.08
CA PRO A 54 1.21 15.14 1.02
C PRO A 54 -0.28 15.43 0.98
N GLY A 55 -1.09 14.56 1.60
CA GLY A 55 -2.52 14.74 1.73
C GLY A 55 -3.35 14.18 0.56
N GLY A 56 -2.81 13.20 -0.14
CA GLY A 56 -3.55 12.45 -1.15
C GLY A 56 -4.71 11.64 -0.55
N ILE A 57 -5.62 11.19 -1.42
CA ILE A 57 -6.86 10.49 -1.02
C ILE A 57 -6.53 9.21 -0.24
N THR A 58 -5.56 8.43 -0.71
CA THR A 58 -5.17 7.16 -0.06
C THR A 58 -4.58 7.37 1.32
N ASP A 59 -3.69 8.38 1.49
CA ASP A 59 -3.12 8.75 2.79
C ASP A 59 -4.22 9.12 3.79
N ARG A 60 -5.20 9.93 3.35
CA ARG A 60 -6.35 10.31 4.15
C ARG A 60 -7.24 9.12 4.52
N LEU A 61 -7.59 8.27 3.55
CA LEU A 61 -8.44 7.10 3.81
C LEU A 61 -7.80 6.15 4.82
N LEU A 62 -6.50 5.89 4.71
CA LEU A 62 -5.75 5.07 5.67
C LEU A 62 -5.74 5.70 7.08
N SER A 63 -5.71 7.03 7.19
CA SER A 63 -5.72 7.75 8.47
C SER A 63 -7.11 7.80 9.11
N GLU A 64 -8.15 8.07 8.30
CA GLU A 64 -9.49 8.40 8.78
C GLU A 64 -10.37 7.17 9.05
N TYR A 65 -10.14 6.04 8.36
CA TYR A 65 -11.01 4.87 8.41
C TYR A 65 -10.32 3.66 9.03
N PRO A 66 -10.87 3.09 10.14
CA PRO A 66 -10.25 1.93 10.80
C PRO A 66 -10.29 0.65 9.95
N ASN A 67 -11.24 0.54 9.04
CA ASN A 67 -11.54 -0.65 8.25
C ASN A 67 -10.95 -0.65 6.83
N VAL A 68 -9.93 0.18 6.56
CA VAL A 68 -9.21 0.18 5.28
C VAL A 68 -7.73 -0.08 5.49
N TYR A 69 -7.14 -0.85 4.60
CA TYR A 69 -5.74 -1.28 4.57
C TYR A 69 -5.16 -1.05 3.18
N GLY A 70 -3.84 -1.03 3.06
CA GLY A 70 -3.13 -0.89 1.79
C GLY A 70 -2.25 -2.10 1.52
N ASP A 71 -2.47 -2.76 0.37
CA ASP A 71 -1.64 -3.86 -0.12
C ASP A 71 -0.49 -3.33 -0.97
N LEU A 72 0.74 -3.53 -0.50
CA LEU A 72 1.98 -3.09 -1.13
C LEU A 72 2.48 -4.01 -2.25
N SER A 73 1.67 -4.96 -2.70
CA SER A 73 2.04 -5.89 -3.75
C SER A 73 2.18 -5.22 -5.13
N ALA A 74 2.73 -5.96 -6.07
CA ALA A 74 2.91 -5.57 -7.45
C ALA A 74 3.81 -4.34 -7.69
N GLY A 75 3.93 -3.96 -8.96
CA GLY A 75 4.67 -2.78 -9.37
C GLY A 75 4.10 -1.47 -8.84
N SER A 76 2.79 -1.40 -8.60
CA SER A 76 2.14 -0.20 -8.06
C SER A 76 2.49 0.07 -6.60
N GLY A 77 2.52 -0.95 -5.76
CA GLY A 77 2.99 -0.84 -4.38
C GLY A 77 4.48 -0.51 -4.32
N ASN A 78 5.30 -1.20 -5.13
CA ASN A 78 6.73 -0.91 -5.23
C ASN A 78 6.99 0.53 -5.68
N ASN A 79 6.27 1.03 -6.71
CA ASN A 79 6.38 2.40 -7.19
C ASN A 79 6.04 3.43 -6.09
N SER A 80 4.98 3.18 -5.32
CA SER A 80 4.57 4.08 -4.24
C SER A 80 5.66 4.30 -3.19
N LEU A 81 6.44 3.26 -2.89
CA LEU A 81 7.53 3.30 -1.91
C LEU A 81 8.83 3.86 -2.49
N SER A 82 9.13 3.58 -3.76
CA SER A 82 10.43 3.91 -4.36
C SER A 82 10.52 5.30 -4.94
N ARG A 83 9.39 5.92 -5.35
CA ARG A 83 9.40 7.20 -6.08
C ARG A 83 9.82 8.40 -5.24
N ASP A 84 9.60 8.34 -3.92
CA ASP A 84 9.96 9.39 -2.96
C ASP A 84 10.28 8.75 -1.60
N GLU A 85 11.54 8.42 -1.36
CA GLU A 85 11.96 7.73 -0.13
C GLU A 85 11.77 8.57 1.13
N GLU A 86 11.89 9.89 1.05
CA GLU A 86 11.67 10.80 2.18
C GLU A 86 10.21 10.76 2.63
N HIS A 87 9.27 10.92 1.69
CA HIS A 87 7.86 10.77 1.96
C HIS A 87 7.54 9.37 2.50
N THR A 88 8.13 8.33 1.92
CA THR A 88 7.87 6.94 2.28
C THR A 88 8.21 6.64 3.74
N ARG A 89 9.30 7.16 4.28
CA ARG A 89 9.64 6.96 5.71
C ARG A 89 8.52 7.43 6.63
N GLY A 90 8.01 8.64 6.40
CA GLY A 90 6.87 9.19 7.15
C GLY A 90 5.57 8.43 6.92
N PHE A 91 5.33 7.98 5.68
CA PHE A 91 4.14 7.20 5.30
C PHE A 91 4.10 5.83 6.00
N LEU A 92 5.23 5.09 6.02
CA LEU A 92 5.35 3.82 6.72
C LEU A 92 5.14 3.99 8.23
N ALA A 93 5.66 5.06 8.83
CA ALA A 93 5.46 5.36 10.24
C ALA A 93 3.98 5.62 10.57
N ARG A 94 3.31 6.48 9.78
CA ARG A 94 1.90 6.83 10.01
C ARG A 94 0.97 5.66 9.86
N HIS A 95 1.21 4.82 8.84
CA HIS A 95 0.31 3.73 8.46
C HIS A 95 0.82 2.33 8.84
N GLN A 96 1.75 2.25 9.80
CA GLN A 96 2.42 1.02 10.20
C GLN A 96 1.47 -0.15 10.53
N ASN A 97 0.23 0.14 10.99
CA ASN A 97 -0.76 -0.86 11.36
C ASN A 97 -1.80 -1.13 10.25
N LYS A 98 -1.61 -0.52 9.06
CA LYS A 98 -2.56 -0.54 7.95
C LYS A 98 -1.97 -1.07 6.65
N LEU A 99 -0.64 -1.17 6.58
CA LEU A 99 0.07 -1.61 5.39
C LEU A 99 0.33 -3.12 5.46
N LEU A 100 0.10 -3.78 4.34
CA LEU A 100 0.25 -5.22 4.18
C LEU A 100 1.27 -5.47 3.06
N PHE A 101 2.25 -6.33 3.32
CA PHE A 101 3.12 -6.82 2.27
C PHE A 101 2.44 -7.94 1.49
N GLY A 102 2.53 -7.88 0.16
CA GLY A 102 2.26 -8.95 -0.79
C GLY A 102 3.30 -8.91 -1.89
N SER A 103 3.59 -10.00 -2.56
CA SER A 103 4.60 -10.04 -3.62
C SER A 103 4.03 -9.71 -4.99
N ASP A 104 2.95 -10.39 -5.39
CA ASP A 104 2.46 -10.42 -6.77
C ASP A 104 3.59 -10.71 -7.78
N CYS A 105 4.57 -11.53 -7.36
CA CYS A 105 5.65 -11.98 -8.22
C CYS A 105 5.16 -13.02 -9.21
N ASN A 106 5.51 -12.82 -10.48
CA ASN A 106 5.21 -13.74 -11.57
C ASN A 106 6.47 -14.39 -12.18
N ASP A 107 7.64 -14.18 -11.58
CA ASP A 107 8.86 -14.86 -11.99
C ASP A 107 8.92 -16.28 -11.37
N THR A 108 9.46 -17.23 -12.13
CA THR A 108 9.48 -18.65 -11.74
C THR A 108 10.37 -18.93 -10.52
N VAL A 109 11.36 -18.08 -10.27
CA VAL A 109 12.30 -18.22 -9.14
C VAL A 109 11.79 -17.49 -7.89
N GLY A 110 10.99 -16.45 -8.04
CA GLY A 110 10.45 -15.68 -6.94
C GLY A 110 11.49 -14.93 -6.10
N SER A 111 12.70 -14.75 -6.62
CA SER A 111 13.81 -14.16 -5.88
C SER A 111 14.68 -13.24 -6.74
N GLY A 112 15.47 -12.40 -6.07
CA GLY A 112 16.45 -11.54 -6.69
C GLY A 112 15.89 -10.27 -7.32
N PRO A 113 16.70 -9.53 -8.09
CA PRO A 113 16.39 -8.16 -8.53
C PRO A 113 15.19 -8.04 -9.47
N ARG A 114 14.82 -9.10 -10.16
CA ARG A 114 13.66 -9.12 -11.08
C ARG A 114 12.34 -9.36 -10.37
N CYS A 115 12.33 -9.99 -9.20
CA CYS A 115 11.12 -10.18 -8.41
C CYS A 115 10.69 -8.85 -7.76
N VAL A 116 9.52 -8.34 -8.13
CA VAL A 116 8.97 -7.11 -7.54
C VAL A 116 8.76 -7.24 -6.04
N GLY A 117 8.36 -8.41 -5.55
CA GLY A 117 8.21 -8.69 -4.13
C GLY A 117 9.53 -8.56 -3.37
N ALA A 118 10.63 -9.14 -3.88
CA ALA A 118 11.96 -9.00 -3.27
C ALA A 118 12.41 -7.54 -3.19
N ARG A 119 12.17 -6.75 -4.27
CA ARG A 119 12.45 -5.30 -4.27
C ARG A 119 11.62 -4.55 -3.24
N THR A 120 10.33 -4.88 -3.12
CA THR A 120 9.43 -4.25 -2.15
C THR A 120 9.85 -4.57 -0.71
N ILE A 121 10.25 -5.81 -0.41
CA ILE A 121 10.85 -6.17 0.88
C ILE A 121 12.09 -5.32 1.17
N GLY A 122 12.98 -5.18 0.18
CA GLY A 122 14.18 -4.35 0.29
C GLY A 122 13.86 -2.90 0.65
N LEU A 123 12.85 -2.29 0.01
CA LEU A 123 12.38 -0.94 0.31
C LEU A 123 11.78 -0.83 1.71
N ILE A 124 10.92 -1.76 2.11
CA ILE A 124 10.32 -1.77 3.45
C ILE A 124 11.42 -1.86 4.51
N ARG A 125 12.42 -2.74 4.34
CA ARG A 125 13.56 -2.87 5.24
C ARG A 125 14.43 -1.62 5.32
N LYS A 126 14.68 -0.99 4.18
CA LYS A 126 15.50 0.23 4.07
C LYS A 126 14.82 1.45 4.68
N LEU A 127 13.49 1.57 4.49
CA LEU A 127 12.75 2.80 4.74
C LEU A 127 11.93 2.78 6.02
N SER A 128 11.70 1.61 6.63
CA SER A 128 11.00 1.53 7.92
C SER A 128 11.82 2.19 9.02
N PRO A 129 11.22 3.10 9.81
CA PRO A 129 11.92 3.80 10.90
C PRO A 129 12.40 2.88 12.03
N SER A 130 11.83 1.69 12.17
CA SER A 130 12.25 0.70 13.16
C SER A 130 11.98 -0.74 12.72
N LYS A 131 12.65 -1.70 13.33
CA LYS A 131 12.40 -3.13 13.12
C LYS A 131 11.00 -3.57 13.52
N SER A 132 10.40 -2.91 14.49
CA SER A 132 9.00 -3.16 14.87
C SER A 132 8.05 -2.79 13.72
N ILE A 133 8.23 -1.63 13.09
CA ILE A 133 7.42 -1.18 11.95
C ILE A 133 7.63 -2.11 10.74
N GLU A 134 8.88 -2.46 10.43
CA GLU A 134 9.21 -3.43 9.38
C GLU A 134 8.43 -4.74 9.59
N ARG A 135 8.50 -5.32 10.80
CA ARG A 135 7.84 -6.58 11.15
C ARG A 135 6.32 -6.50 11.04
N LYS A 136 5.71 -5.41 11.49
CA LYS A 136 4.26 -5.17 11.35
C LYS A 136 3.84 -5.24 9.89
N ILE A 137 4.52 -4.51 9.01
CA ILE A 137 4.17 -4.41 7.59
C ILE A 137 4.41 -5.72 6.85
N LEU A 138 5.53 -6.39 7.12
CA LEU A 138 5.90 -7.64 6.44
C LEU A 138 5.10 -8.86 6.90
N TYR A 139 4.58 -8.85 8.14
CA TYR A 139 4.02 -10.06 8.73
C TYR A 139 2.82 -9.82 9.65
N GLU A 140 2.95 -9.01 10.72
CA GLU A 140 2.00 -9.00 11.82
C GLU A 140 0.62 -8.49 11.41
N ASN A 141 0.56 -7.45 10.58
CA ASN A 141 -0.70 -6.87 10.13
C ASN A 141 -1.52 -7.87 9.33
N ALA A 142 -0.89 -8.60 8.38
CA ALA A 142 -1.58 -9.62 7.61
C ALA A 142 -2.05 -10.77 8.49
N ARG A 143 -1.19 -11.27 9.38
CA ARG A 143 -1.54 -12.31 10.34
C ARG A 143 -2.75 -11.94 11.19
N GLN A 144 -2.76 -10.73 11.71
CA GLN A 144 -3.84 -10.23 12.57
C GLN A 144 -5.14 -10.02 11.78
N LEU A 145 -5.06 -9.35 10.62
CA LEU A 145 -6.22 -9.05 9.77
C LEU A 145 -6.90 -10.31 9.26
N LEU A 146 -6.12 -11.30 8.85
CA LEU A 146 -6.59 -12.56 8.29
C LEU A 146 -6.84 -13.64 9.35
N LYS A 147 -6.63 -13.32 10.64
CA LYS A 147 -6.79 -14.24 11.78
C LYS A 147 -5.99 -15.55 11.62
N LEU A 148 -4.78 -15.44 11.09
CA LEU A 148 -3.90 -16.60 10.92
C LEU A 148 -3.33 -17.02 12.28
N ASN A 149 -3.37 -18.31 12.59
CA ASN A 149 -2.77 -18.84 13.79
C ASN A 149 -1.24 -18.61 13.79
N PRO A 150 -0.60 -18.42 14.96
CA PRO A 150 0.85 -18.45 15.02
C PRO A 150 1.32 -19.80 14.46
N THR A 151 2.28 -19.79 13.53
CA THR A 151 3.00 -21.01 13.19
C THR A 151 3.74 -21.47 14.44
N SER A 152 3.36 -22.63 14.97
CA SER A 152 4.07 -23.35 16.02
C SER A 152 5.52 -23.59 15.62
#